data_5c4bacb585ccea31bba28f2d688d29c9
#
_entry.id   5c4bacb585ccea31bba28f2d688d29c9
#
_cell.length_a   1.000
_cell.length_b   1.000
_cell.length_c   1.000
_cell.angle_alpha   90.00
_cell.angle_beta   90.00
_cell.angle_gamma   90.00
#
_symmetry.space_group_name_H-M   'P 1'
#
loop_
_entity.id
_entity.type
_entity.pdbx_description
1 polymer ?
#
loop_
_entity_poly.entity_id
_entity_poly.type
_entity_poly.pdbx_seq_one_letter_code
_entity_poly.pdbx_strand_id
1 'polypeptide(L)'
;GRNISFKELLAEQAEGKEHFCYTICRDGAIGLERIENARITSRDAEVIRVLLDSGKRITCTPDHRFMLRDGSYKMAKELTADDPLMPLYRRLSDIGQPAASTAGYEMVLNPRTDSWLFTHILADWYNLRQGAYANSDGDHCHHIDLNRGNNNPTNIRRLQKNDLPANPGHGIDIVECSSHCNAIGDKSLSYFETSEERDPYCDRNLAAQAVQSLNHRIVSIEPVNAKMDVYDIEVPNTHNFALASGVFVHNSAKQGRNRHFQAILPLRGKILNVERARLDKILKNAEIRNMIVAFGTGIGDDFDISKARYHKVVIMTDADVDGAHIRTLLLTFFYRYMRPLIDAGYVFIAQPPLYQVKKGKQINYAYSDEQLNQLVSSMTKPVIQRYKGLGEMNPDQLWETTMDPERRIMLKVTLEDAVEADRIFTILMGDRVEPRREFIEKHAKFVKNLDI
;
A
#
# COMPACT_ATOMS: atom_id res chain seq x y z
N GLY A 1 -0.40 -18.61 -10.75
CA GLY A 1 -0.59 -18.22 -9.35
C GLY A 1 -1.73 -18.99 -8.70
N ARG A 2 -1.66 -19.20 -7.39
CA ARG A 2 -2.72 -19.86 -6.60
C ARG A 2 -3.70 -18.84 -6.02
N ASN A 3 -4.92 -19.28 -5.80
CA ASN A 3 -5.85 -18.54 -4.94
C ASN A 3 -5.50 -18.88 -3.48
N ILE A 4 -5.48 -17.86 -2.63
CA ILE A 4 -5.19 -17.99 -1.20
C ILE A 4 -6.29 -17.29 -0.41
N SER A 5 -6.72 -17.86 0.70
CA SER A 5 -7.63 -17.19 1.63
C SER A 5 -6.88 -16.17 2.50
N PHE A 6 -7.57 -15.15 3.00
CA PHE A 6 -6.95 -14.18 3.90
C PHE A 6 -6.42 -14.81 5.20
N LYS A 7 -7.05 -15.88 5.68
CA LYS A 7 -6.56 -16.63 6.87
C LYS A 7 -5.24 -17.33 6.59
N GLU A 8 -5.12 -17.99 5.44
CA GLU A 8 -3.87 -18.63 5.00
C GLU A 8 -2.79 -17.59 4.73
N LEU A 9 -3.15 -16.46 4.09
CA LEU A 9 -2.23 -15.36 3.83
C LEU A 9 -1.62 -14.81 5.13
N LEU A 10 -2.45 -14.59 6.15
CA LEU A 10 -2.01 -14.17 7.48
C LEU A 10 -1.05 -15.17 8.12
N ALA A 11 -1.38 -16.46 8.08
CA ALA A 11 -0.54 -17.51 8.66
C ALA A 11 0.81 -17.60 7.94
N GLU A 12 0.81 -17.58 6.60
CA GLU A 12 2.02 -17.67 5.82
C GLU A 12 2.91 -16.40 5.93
N GLN A 13 2.32 -15.21 6.07
CA GLN A 13 3.10 -14.00 6.35
C GLN A 13 3.73 -14.00 7.74
N ALA A 14 3.05 -14.59 8.74
CA ALA A 14 3.63 -14.78 10.08
C ALA A 14 4.83 -15.74 10.06
N GLU A 15 4.89 -16.68 9.10
CA GLU A 15 6.04 -17.55 8.82
C GLU A 15 7.14 -16.85 7.99
N GLY A 16 6.96 -15.58 7.62
CA GLY A 16 7.91 -14.81 6.82
C GLY A 16 7.84 -15.06 5.31
N LYS A 17 6.77 -15.71 4.79
CA LYS A 17 6.60 -15.93 3.35
C LYS A 17 6.12 -14.65 2.65
N GLU A 18 6.71 -14.38 1.49
CA GLU A 18 6.32 -13.24 0.66
C GLU A 18 5.21 -13.62 -0.33
N HIS A 19 4.24 -12.73 -0.47
CA HIS A 19 3.09 -12.89 -1.36
C HIS A 19 2.94 -11.71 -2.29
N PHE A 20 2.44 -11.99 -3.48
CA PHE A 20 2.20 -11.01 -4.53
C PHE A 20 0.78 -11.14 -5.06
N CYS A 21 0.21 -10.03 -5.51
CA CYS A 21 -1.12 -10.00 -6.12
C CYS A 21 -1.09 -9.27 -7.46
N TYR A 22 -2.06 -9.59 -8.31
CA TYR A 22 -2.34 -8.78 -9.48
C TYR A 22 -2.95 -7.45 -9.06
N THR A 23 -2.53 -6.40 -9.73
CA THR A 23 -2.95 -5.03 -9.49
C THR A 23 -3.17 -4.30 -10.80
N ILE A 24 -3.93 -3.21 -10.77
CA ILE A 24 -4.03 -2.26 -11.90
C ILE A 24 -3.14 -1.07 -11.59
N CYS A 25 -2.20 -0.82 -12.48
CA CYS A 25 -1.30 0.32 -12.43
C CYS A 25 -2.03 1.64 -12.75
N ARG A 26 -1.38 2.77 -12.52
CA ARG A 26 -2.00 4.10 -12.75
C ARG A 26 -2.40 4.35 -14.20
N ASP A 27 -1.70 3.74 -15.14
CA ASP A 27 -1.94 3.82 -16.57
C ASP A 27 -3.04 2.86 -17.07
N GLY A 28 -3.66 2.09 -16.16
CA GLY A 28 -4.68 1.10 -16.46
C GLY A 28 -4.15 -0.28 -16.89
N ALA A 29 -2.83 -0.47 -16.97
CA ALA A 29 -2.22 -1.76 -17.27
C ALA A 29 -2.25 -2.69 -16.05
N ILE A 30 -2.28 -4.02 -16.33
CA ILE A 30 -2.13 -5.00 -15.27
C ILE A 30 -0.67 -5.10 -14.82
N GLY A 31 -0.45 -5.27 -13.52
CA GLY A 31 0.87 -5.44 -12.92
C GLY A 31 0.86 -6.42 -11.76
N LEU A 32 2.01 -6.58 -11.12
CA LEU A 32 2.18 -7.29 -9.85
C LEU A 32 2.69 -6.35 -8.78
N GLU A 33 2.17 -6.51 -7.57
CA GLU A 33 2.65 -5.84 -6.37
C GLU A 33 2.76 -6.82 -5.20
N ARG A 34 3.69 -6.52 -4.28
CA ARG A 34 3.84 -7.28 -3.04
C ARG A 34 2.66 -7.00 -2.12
N ILE A 35 2.19 -8.05 -1.45
CA ILE A 35 1.19 -7.94 -0.39
C ILE A 35 1.91 -7.73 0.93
N GLU A 36 1.57 -6.67 1.62
CA GLU A 36 2.09 -6.34 2.94
C GLU A 36 0.96 -6.29 3.98
N ASN A 37 1.28 -6.46 5.24
CA ASN A 37 0.40 -6.23 6.39
C ASN A 37 -1.01 -6.84 6.26
N ALA A 38 -1.11 -8.12 5.89
CA ALA A 38 -2.39 -8.82 5.98
C ALA A 38 -2.85 -8.84 7.43
N ARG A 39 -4.08 -8.40 7.71
CA ARG A 39 -4.61 -8.26 9.07
C ARG A 39 -6.13 -8.38 9.12
N ILE A 40 -6.64 -8.67 10.32
CA ILE A 40 -8.07 -8.52 10.62
C ILE A 40 -8.30 -7.04 10.93
N THR A 41 -9.17 -6.39 10.17
CA THR A 41 -9.52 -4.97 10.38
C THR A 41 -10.76 -4.77 11.23
N SER A 42 -11.68 -5.74 11.23
CA SER A 42 -12.83 -5.73 12.12
C SER A 42 -13.26 -7.14 12.46
N ARG A 43 -13.61 -7.35 13.72
CA ARG A 43 -14.27 -8.57 14.19
C ARG A 43 -15.77 -8.35 14.25
N ASP A 44 -16.54 -9.40 13.98
CA ASP A 44 -18.02 -9.35 14.03
C ASP A 44 -18.63 -8.20 13.21
N ALA A 45 -18.04 -7.89 12.04
CA ALA A 45 -18.53 -6.85 11.14
C ALA A 45 -19.82 -7.26 10.43
N GLU A 46 -20.70 -6.30 10.21
CA GLU A 46 -21.83 -6.46 9.29
C GLU A 46 -21.28 -6.55 7.85
N VAL A 47 -21.70 -7.56 7.11
CA VAL A 47 -21.25 -7.80 5.75
C VAL A 47 -22.42 -8.01 4.78
N ILE A 48 -22.15 -7.72 3.53
CA ILE A 48 -23.05 -7.98 2.41
C ILE A 48 -22.40 -8.97 1.46
N ARG A 49 -23.21 -9.62 0.66
CA ARG A 49 -22.77 -10.56 -0.38
C ARG A 49 -23.09 -10.00 -1.74
N VAL A 50 -22.07 -9.80 -2.55
CA VAL A 50 -22.17 -9.41 -3.96
C VAL A 50 -22.08 -10.68 -4.80
N LEU A 51 -23.13 -10.98 -5.58
CA LEU A 51 -23.17 -12.09 -6.54
C LEU A 51 -22.84 -11.55 -7.93
N LEU A 52 -21.85 -12.17 -8.57
CA LEU A 52 -21.45 -11.85 -9.95
C LEU A 52 -22.15 -12.77 -10.96
N ASP A 53 -22.22 -12.34 -12.22
CA ASP A 53 -22.74 -13.10 -13.36
C ASP A 53 -22.00 -14.42 -13.59
N SER A 54 -20.74 -14.51 -13.19
CA SER A 54 -19.96 -15.75 -13.17
C SER A 54 -20.39 -16.77 -12.10
N GLY A 55 -21.41 -16.45 -11.29
CA GLY A 55 -21.85 -17.23 -10.13
C GLY A 55 -20.95 -17.11 -8.90
N LYS A 56 -19.85 -16.38 -8.98
CA LYS A 56 -18.95 -16.15 -7.85
C LYS A 56 -19.55 -15.17 -6.87
N ARG A 57 -19.24 -15.39 -5.59
CA ARG A 57 -19.77 -14.60 -4.47
C ARG A 57 -18.62 -13.91 -3.75
N ILE A 58 -18.80 -12.63 -3.43
CA ILE A 58 -17.86 -11.81 -2.68
C ILE A 58 -18.57 -11.34 -1.42
N THR A 59 -18.01 -11.68 -0.25
CA THR A 59 -18.54 -11.19 1.04
C THR A 59 -17.60 -10.09 1.53
N CYS A 60 -18.14 -8.90 1.76
CA CYS A 60 -17.39 -7.72 2.15
C CYS A 60 -18.25 -6.78 3.01
N THR A 61 -17.63 -5.76 3.60
CA THR A 61 -18.37 -4.67 4.25
C THR A 61 -19.16 -3.85 3.23
N PRO A 62 -20.27 -3.21 3.60
CA PRO A 62 -21.08 -2.40 2.69
C PRO A 62 -20.33 -1.24 2.02
N ASP A 63 -19.33 -0.70 2.69
CA ASP A 63 -18.48 0.40 2.26
C ASP A 63 -17.26 -0.04 1.43
N HIS A 64 -17.02 -1.36 1.30
CA HIS A 64 -15.89 -1.89 0.53
C HIS A 64 -15.99 -1.45 -0.94
N ARG A 65 -14.87 -0.97 -1.51
CA ARG A 65 -14.87 -0.37 -2.84
C ARG A 65 -14.39 -1.32 -3.92
N PHE A 66 -15.20 -1.45 -4.93
CA PHE A 66 -14.92 -2.19 -6.15
C PHE A 66 -14.42 -1.25 -7.24
N MET A 67 -13.40 -1.67 -7.97
CA MET A 67 -12.91 -0.94 -9.13
C MET A 67 -13.84 -1.15 -10.32
N LEU A 68 -14.30 -0.08 -10.91
CA LEU A 68 -15.05 -0.09 -12.16
C LEU A 68 -14.09 -0.17 -13.35
N ARG A 69 -14.61 -0.50 -14.52
CA ARG A 69 -13.84 -0.67 -15.75
C ARG A 69 -13.07 0.58 -16.17
N ASP A 70 -13.56 1.75 -15.84
CA ASP A 70 -12.93 3.05 -16.10
C ASP A 70 -11.84 3.43 -15.07
N GLY A 71 -11.53 2.53 -14.13
CA GLY A 71 -10.57 2.76 -13.05
C GLY A 71 -11.13 3.54 -11.86
N SER A 72 -12.38 4.00 -11.90
CA SER A 72 -13.05 4.61 -10.77
C SER A 72 -13.47 3.56 -9.72
N TYR A 73 -13.92 4.02 -8.55
CA TYR A 73 -14.33 3.12 -7.46
C TYR A 73 -15.73 3.43 -6.99
N LYS A 74 -16.50 2.36 -6.68
CA LYS A 74 -17.85 2.46 -6.12
C LYS A 74 -18.02 1.54 -4.92
N MET A 75 -18.73 2.00 -3.89
CA MET A 75 -18.96 1.18 -2.69
C MET A 75 -19.86 -0.01 -2.98
N ALA A 76 -19.61 -1.13 -2.32
CA ALA A 76 -20.39 -2.36 -2.51
C ALA A 76 -21.90 -2.14 -2.36
N LYS A 77 -22.32 -1.34 -1.37
CA LYS A 77 -23.74 -1.00 -1.13
C LYS A 77 -24.39 -0.13 -2.23
N GLU A 78 -23.57 0.53 -3.06
CA GLU A 78 -24.01 1.47 -4.11
C GLU A 78 -23.94 0.85 -5.51
N LEU A 79 -23.37 -0.34 -5.62
CA LEU A 79 -23.23 -1.05 -6.88
C LEU A 79 -24.61 -1.43 -7.44
N THR A 80 -24.73 -1.40 -8.75
CA THR A 80 -25.92 -1.80 -9.52
C THR A 80 -25.57 -2.82 -10.60
N ALA A 81 -26.56 -3.45 -11.22
CA ALA A 81 -26.34 -4.39 -12.30
C ALA A 81 -25.68 -3.76 -13.55
N ASP A 82 -25.79 -2.43 -13.68
CA ASP A 82 -25.22 -1.68 -14.80
C ASP A 82 -23.74 -1.29 -14.59
N ASP A 83 -23.21 -1.48 -13.37
CA ASP A 83 -21.82 -1.12 -13.07
C ASP A 83 -20.85 -2.20 -13.61
N PRO A 84 -20.01 -1.85 -14.61
CA PRO A 84 -19.00 -2.78 -15.14
C PRO A 84 -17.81 -2.85 -14.20
N LEU A 85 -17.56 -4.00 -13.59
CA LEU A 85 -16.41 -4.19 -12.70
C LEU A 85 -15.14 -4.45 -13.51
N MET A 86 -13.99 -3.94 -13.04
CA MET A 86 -12.69 -4.22 -13.61
C MET A 86 -12.38 -5.71 -13.48
N PRO A 87 -12.22 -6.45 -14.61
CA PRO A 87 -12.07 -7.90 -14.57
C PRO A 87 -10.60 -8.33 -14.45
N LEU A 88 -10.37 -9.47 -13.77
CA LEU A 88 -9.17 -10.27 -13.89
C LEU A 88 -9.48 -11.54 -14.66
N TYR A 89 -8.99 -11.68 -15.88
CA TYR A 89 -9.06 -12.91 -16.66
C TYR A 89 -7.69 -13.59 -16.70
N ARG A 90 -7.67 -14.90 -16.44
CA ARG A 90 -6.49 -15.76 -16.53
C ARG A 90 -6.79 -16.98 -17.37
N ARG A 91 -5.82 -17.44 -18.14
CA ARG A 91 -5.85 -18.69 -18.88
C ARG A 91 -4.50 -19.33 -18.95
N LEU A 92 -4.43 -20.58 -19.32
CA LEU A 92 -3.18 -21.21 -19.74
C LEU A 92 -3.00 -20.99 -21.25
N SER A 93 -1.76 -20.87 -21.69
CA SER A 93 -1.44 -20.87 -23.12
C SER A 93 -1.76 -22.20 -23.76
N ASP A 94 -2.28 -22.20 -25.00
CA ASP A 94 -2.84 -23.37 -25.65
C ASP A 94 -1.80 -24.49 -25.84
N ILE A 95 -2.21 -25.70 -25.47
CA ILE A 95 -1.41 -26.95 -25.62
C ILE A 95 -1.53 -27.51 -27.06
N GLY A 96 -2.36 -26.90 -27.91
CA GLY A 96 -2.83 -27.47 -29.18
C GLY A 96 -1.99 -27.22 -30.45
N GLN A 97 -0.88 -26.49 -30.38
CA GLN A 97 0.01 -26.29 -31.55
C GLN A 97 1.35 -27.01 -31.38
N PRO A 98 1.78 -27.89 -32.34
CA PRO A 98 2.96 -28.72 -32.20
C PRO A 98 4.32 -28.02 -32.16
N ALA A 99 4.35 -26.71 -32.33
CA ALA A 99 5.58 -25.92 -32.33
C ALA A 99 5.76 -25.06 -31.06
N ALA A 100 4.90 -25.18 -30.05
CA ALA A 100 4.84 -24.22 -28.97
C ALA A 100 5.64 -24.70 -27.74
N SER A 101 6.88 -24.26 -27.62
CA SER A 101 7.66 -24.26 -26.38
C SER A 101 6.95 -23.48 -25.24
N THR A 102 5.86 -22.78 -25.55
CA THR A 102 5.10 -21.90 -24.65
C THR A 102 3.80 -22.48 -24.12
N ALA A 103 3.48 -23.77 -24.36
CA ALA A 103 2.26 -24.40 -23.87
C ALA A 103 2.26 -24.57 -22.34
N GLY A 104 1.11 -24.28 -21.70
CA GLY A 104 0.90 -24.49 -20.26
C GLY A 104 1.39 -23.35 -19.35
N TYR A 105 1.84 -22.21 -19.90
CA TYR A 105 2.13 -21.01 -19.12
C TYR A 105 0.85 -20.27 -18.76
N GLU A 106 0.81 -19.71 -17.55
CA GLU A 106 -0.28 -18.82 -17.17
C GLU A 106 -0.18 -17.48 -17.90
N MET A 107 -1.32 -17.05 -18.44
CA MET A 107 -1.48 -15.75 -19.08
C MET A 107 -2.59 -14.96 -18.37
N VAL A 108 -2.43 -13.65 -18.36
CA VAL A 108 -3.39 -12.70 -17.82
C VAL A 108 -3.76 -11.66 -18.88
N LEU A 109 -5.04 -11.27 -18.92
CA LEU A 109 -5.51 -10.21 -19.82
C LEU A 109 -5.08 -8.85 -19.29
N ASN A 110 -4.42 -8.05 -20.13
CA ASN A 110 -4.14 -6.65 -19.84
C ASN A 110 -5.37 -5.80 -20.22
N PRO A 111 -6.08 -5.22 -19.24
CA PRO A 111 -7.32 -4.49 -19.54
C PRO A 111 -7.11 -3.21 -20.34
N ARG A 112 -5.90 -2.65 -20.35
CA ARG A 112 -5.56 -1.44 -21.12
C ARG A 112 -5.47 -1.71 -22.61
N THR A 113 -4.84 -2.81 -23.00
CA THR A 113 -4.51 -3.11 -24.42
C THR A 113 -5.35 -4.24 -25.01
N ASP A 114 -6.21 -4.87 -24.17
CA ASP A 114 -7.00 -6.06 -24.49
C ASP A 114 -6.14 -7.23 -25.05
N SER A 115 -4.88 -7.31 -24.60
CA SER A 115 -3.92 -8.33 -24.99
C SER A 115 -3.56 -9.28 -23.85
N TRP A 116 -3.19 -10.52 -24.18
CA TRP A 116 -2.78 -11.52 -23.22
C TRP A 116 -1.28 -11.43 -22.98
N LEU A 117 -0.89 -11.30 -21.70
CA LEU A 117 0.48 -11.27 -21.22
C LEU A 117 0.79 -12.53 -20.42
N PHE A 118 2.00 -13.08 -20.57
CA PHE A 118 2.47 -14.13 -19.69
C PHE A 118 2.73 -13.60 -18.27
N THR A 119 2.28 -14.33 -17.26
CA THR A 119 2.39 -13.89 -15.87
C THR A 119 3.84 -13.77 -15.39
N HIS A 120 4.75 -14.64 -15.86
CA HIS A 120 6.17 -14.53 -15.53
C HIS A 120 6.82 -13.24 -16.05
N ILE A 121 6.32 -12.65 -17.14
CA ILE A 121 6.78 -11.35 -17.64
C ILE A 121 6.40 -10.24 -16.65
N LEU A 122 5.21 -10.30 -16.05
CA LEU A 122 4.84 -9.34 -14.99
C LEU A 122 5.75 -9.48 -13.76
N ALA A 123 6.15 -10.71 -13.43
CA ALA A 123 7.09 -10.98 -12.35
C ALA A 123 8.50 -10.45 -12.66
N ASP A 124 8.95 -10.60 -13.91
CA ASP A 124 10.21 -10.05 -14.39
C ASP A 124 10.21 -8.51 -14.33
N TRP A 125 9.16 -7.86 -14.82
CA TRP A 125 9.02 -6.40 -14.75
C TRP A 125 9.00 -5.88 -13.30
N TYR A 126 8.33 -6.62 -12.39
CA TYR A 126 8.36 -6.31 -10.97
C TYR A 126 9.80 -6.34 -10.44
N ASN A 127 10.56 -7.40 -10.72
CA ASN A 127 11.93 -7.56 -10.27
C ASN A 127 12.88 -6.49 -10.83
N LEU A 128 12.77 -6.15 -12.12
CA LEU A 128 13.52 -5.05 -12.74
C LEU A 128 13.24 -3.72 -12.04
N ARG A 129 11.97 -3.43 -11.78
CA ARG A 129 11.55 -2.21 -11.08
C ARG A 129 12.07 -2.15 -9.64
N GLN A 130 12.18 -3.28 -8.95
CA GLN A 130 12.73 -3.37 -7.60
C GLN A 130 14.26 -3.41 -7.58
N GLY A 131 14.93 -3.51 -8.74
CA GLY A 131 16.38 -3.61 -8.85
C GLY A 131 16.92 -4.96 -8.36
N ALA A 132 16.11 -6.02 -8.39
CA ALA A 132 16.54 -7.37 -8.04
C ALA A 132 17.60 -7.89 -9.04
N TYR A 133 17.51 -7.46 -10.28
CA TYR A 133 18.47 -7.64 -11.36
C TYR A 133 18.29 -6.54 -12.43
N ALA A 134 19.20 -6.44 -13.38
CA ALA A 134 19.18 -5.49 -14.48
C ALA A 134 18.87 -6.16 -15.83
N ASN A 135 18.54 -5.37 -16.85
CA ASN A 135 18.36 -5.88 -18.21
C ASN A 135 19.61 -6.53 -18.79
N SER A 136 20.81 -6.09 -18.33
CA SER A 136 22.12 -6.67 -18.72
C SER A 136 22.37 -8.08 -18.19
N ASP A 137 21.60 -8.53 -17.19
CA ASP A 137 21.85 -9.82 -16.54
C ASP A 137 21.33 -11.01 -17.35
N GLY A 138 20.57 -10.73 -18.41
CA GLY A 138 20.11 -11.74 -19.37
C GLY A 138 18.83 -11.32 -20.08
N ASP A 139 18.55 -12.01 -21.17
CA ASP A 139 17.39 -11.83 -22.04
C ASP A 139 16.36 -12.95 -21.96
N HIS A 140 16.60 -13.93 -21.08
CA HIS A 140 15.71 -15.08 -20.87
C HIS A 140 15.18 -15.13 -19.43
N CYS A 141 13.86 -15.21 -19.27
CA CYS A 141 13.22 -15.44 -17.98
C CYS A 141 13.20 -16.94 -17.64
N HIS A 142 13.65 -17.27 -16.44
CA HIS A 142 13.76 -18.65 -15.96
C HIS A 142 13.06 -18.83 -14.62
N HIS A 143 12.26 -19.91 -14.49
CA HIS A 143 11.68 -20.33 -13.23
C HIS A 143 12.71 -21.15 -12.43
N ILE A 144 13.14 -20.63 -11.27
CA ILE A 144 14.21 -21.24 -10.46
C ILE A 144 13.85 -22.65 -10.03
N ASP A 145 12.59 -22.92 -9.69
CA ASP A 145 12.07 -24.22 -9.27
C ASP A 145 11.61 -25.10 -10.45
N LEU A 146 11.81 -24.68 -11.69
CA LEU A 146 11.37 -25.34 -12.92
C LEU A 146 9.85 -25.53 -13.05
N ASN A 147 9.06 -24.87 -12.20
CA ASN A 147 7.60 -24.94 -12.22
C ASN A 147 7.00 -23.72 -12.95
N ARG A 148 6.52 -23.93 -14.18
CA ARG A 148 5.86 -22.90 -15.04
C ARG A 148 4.66 -22.22 -14.39
N GLY A 149 4.02 -22.87 -13.43
CA GLY A 149 2.89 -22.33 -12.67
C GLY A 149 3.28 -21.41 -11.50
N ASN A 150 4.56 -21.45 -11.10
CA ASN A 150 5.06 -20.63 -9.99
C ASN A 150 5.67 -19.31 -10.49
N ASN A 151 4.80 -18.37 -10.80
CA ASN A 151 5.16 -17.02 -11.28
C ASN A 151 5.41 -16.02 -10.13
N ASN A 152 5.80 -16.50 -8.95
CA ASN A 152 6.22 -15.64 -7.86
C ASN A 152 7.49 -14.85 -8.29
N PRO A 153 7.57 -13.53 -8.13
CA PRO A 153 8.77 -12.76 -8.45
C PRO A 153 10.06 -13.34 -7.85
N THR A 154 10.00 -13.88 -6.63
CA THR A 154 11.17 -14.53 -5.99
C THR A 154 11.64 -15.82 -6.69
N ASN A 155 10.79 -16.40 -7.55
CA ASN A 155 11.08 -17.60 -8.34
C ASN A 155 11.51 -17.30 -9.79
N ILE A 156 11.52 -16.04 -10.20
CA ILE A 156 11.90 -15.62 -11.56
C ILE A 156 13.26 -14.96 -11.53
N ARG A 157 14.16 -15.37 -12.44
CA ARG A 157 15.45 -14.72 -12.67
C ARG A 157 15.75 -14.60 -14.16
N ARG A 158 16.63 -13.69 -14.51
CA ARG A 158 17.17 -13.58 -15.88
C ARG A 158 18.43 -14.42 -16.03
N LEU A 159 18.60 -15.01 -17.19
CA LEU A 159 19.77 -15.79 -17.61
C LEU A 159 20.22 -15.33 -18.98
N GLN A 160 21.54 -15.36 -19.20
CA GLN A 160 22.11 -15.24 -20.54
C GLN A 160 21.99 -16.57 -21.29
N LYS A 161 21.91 -16.51 -22.61
CA LYS A 161 21.75 -17.69 -23.47
C LYS A 161 22.82 -18.76 -23.25
N ASN A 162 24.03 -18.35 -22.86
CA ASN A 162 25.16 -19.26 -22.62
C ASN A 162 25.14 -19.94 -21.24
N ASP A 163 24.32 -19.41 -20.31
CA ASP A 163 24.21 -19.93 -18.94
C ASP A 163 23.08 -20.95 -18.77
N LEU A 164 22.47 -21.31 -19.89
CA LEU A 164 21.37 -22.28 -19.92
C LEU A 164 21.90 -23.69 -19.66
N PRO A 165 21.33 -24.44 -18.72
CA PRO A 165 21.79 -25.80 -18.44
C PRO A 165 21.66 -26.69 -19.68
N ALA A 166 22.78 -27.33 -20.09
CA ALA A 166 22.95 -28.11 -21.32
C ALA A 166 22.23 -29.48 -21.30
N ASN A 167 21.15 -29.66 -20.56
CA ASN A 167 20.53 -30.97 -20.41
C ASN A 167 19.19 -31.07 -21.17
N PRO A 168 19.13 -31.70 -22.34
CA PRO A 168 17.95 -31.78 -23.21
C PRO A 168 16.86 -32.76 -22.75
N GLY A 169 17.01 -33.38 -21.58
CA GLY A 169 16.09 -34.44 -21.09
C GLY A 169 14.93 -33.97 -20.22
N HIS A 170 14.99 -32.77 -19.69
CA HIS A 170 13.87 -32.11 -19.01
C HIS A 170 13.61 -30.81 -19.76
N GLY A 171 12.46 -30.72 -20.43
CA GLY A 171 12.10 -29.57 -21.24
C GLY A 171 12.37 -28.25 -20.51
N ILE A 172 13.54 -27.66 -20.81
CA ILE A 172 13.95 -26.38 -20.23
C ILE A 172 13.13 -25.33 -20.92
N ASP A 173 12.24 -24.75 -20.17
CA ASP A 173 11.34 -23.73 -20.64
C ASP A 173 12.04 -22.39 -20.66
N ILE A 174 12.64 -22.15 -21.82
CA ILE A 174 13.27 -20.87 -22.12
C ILE A 174 12.30 -20.09 -22.97
N VAL A 175 11.67 -19.10 -22.36
CA VAL A 175 10.94 -18.10 -23.13
C VAL A 175 11.89 -16.95 -23.39
N GLU A 176 12.24 -16.75 -24.68
CA GLU A 176 12.99 -15.57 -25.08
C GLU A 176 12.17 -14.32 -24.72
N CYS A 177 12.57 -13.60 -23.68
CA CYS A 177 11.99 -12.31 -23.35
C CYS A 177 12.13 -11.32 -24.52
N SER A 178 13.21 -11.43 -25.30
CA SER A 178 13.53 -10.54 -26.41
C SER A 178 12.51 -10.57 -27.54
N SER A 179 11.93 -11.71 -27.89
CA SER A 179 10.95 -11.80 -28.97
C SER A 179 9.58 -11.25 -28.59
N HIS A 180 9.25 -11.23 -27.30
CA HIS A 180 7.98 -10.71 -26.78
C HIS A 180 8.12 -9.28 -26.24
N CYS A 181 9.28 -8.90 -25.69
CA CYS A 181 9.58 -7.51 -25.32
C CYS A 181 9.75 -6.60 -26.54
N ASN A 182 10.27 -7.09 -27.68
CA ASN A 182 10.39 -6.33 -28.93
C ASN A 182 9.05 -6.06 -29.61
N ALA A 183 8.01 -6.85 -29.35
CA ALA A 183 6.66 -6.58 -29.84
C ALA A 183 5.94 -5.49 -29.03
N ILE A 184 6.38 -5.25 -27.81
CA ILE A 184 5.95 -4.15 -26.93
C ILE A 184 7.19 -3.27 -26.75
N GLY A 185 7.47 -2.46 -27.78
CA GLY A 185 8.74 -1.70 -27.88
C GLY A 185 9.22 -1.09 -26.57
N ASP A 186 10.53 -0.87 -26.48
CA ASP A 186 11.37 -0.28 -25.42
C ASP A 186 10.79 0.96 -24.70
N LYS A 187 9.63 1.44 -25.14
CA LYS A 187 8.86 2.55 -24.57
C LYS A 187 8.13 2.22 -23.26
N SER A 188 7.99 0.94 -22.86
CA SER A 188 7.23 0.59 -21.67
C SER A 188 7.99 0.80 -20.35
N LEU A 189 9.32 0.73 -20.37
CA LEU A 189 10.16 1.00 -19.18
C LEU A 189 10.30 2.51 -18.91
N SER A 190 10.35 3.35 -19.95
CA SER A 190 10.38 4.81 -19.81
C SER A 190 9.05 5.41 -19.32
N TYR A 191 7.94 4.66 -19.44
CA TYR A 191 6.61 5.09 -18.99
C TYR A 191 6.45 5.10 -17.47
N PHE A 192 7.30 4.39 -16.73
CA PHE A 192 7.25 4.38 -15.27
C PHE A 192 8.05 5.51 -14.61
N GLU A 193 8.94 6.17 -15.33
CA GLU A 193 9.82 7.21 -14.78
C GLU A 193 9.35 8.67 -15.00
N THR A 194 8.51 8.93 -15.98
CA THR A 194 8.10 10.31 -16.29
C THR A 194 6.65 10.38 -16.76
N SER A 195 5.69 10.64 -15.89
CA SER A 195 4.39 11.09 -16.36
C SER A 195 3.73 12.09 -15.44
N GLU A 196 4.13 13.36 -15.56
CA GLU A 196 3.26 14.51 -15.32
C GLU A 196 2.47 14.94 -16.59
N GLU A 197 2.68 14.31 -17.74
CA GLU A 197 1.96 14.65 -18.97
C GLU A 197 0.84 13.64 -19.25
N ARG A 198 -0.38 14.18 -19.27
CA ARG A 198 -1.59 13.49 -19.70
C ARG A 198 -1.46 13.15 -21.19
N ASP A 199 -1.45 11.84 -21.51
CA ASP A 199 -1.60 11.37 -22.88
C ASP A 199 -2.98 11.79 -23.42
N PRO A 200 -3.08 12.66 -24.46
CA PRO A 200 -4.35 13.12 -25.02
C PRO A 200 -5.05 12.07 -25.89
N TYR A 201 -4.50 10.87 -26.07
CA TYR A 201 -5.05 9.82 -26.93
C TYR A 201 -5.60 8.60 -26.17
N CYS A 202 -6.19 8.79 -25.02
CA CYS A 202 -7.09 7.80 -24.49
C CYS A 202 -8.45 7.96 -25.17
N ASP A 203 -8.62 7.33 -26.34
CA ASP A 203 -9.90 7.33 -27.05
C ASP A 203 -10.93 6.52 -26.24
N ARG A 204 -11.74 7.22 -25.45
CA ARG A 204 -12.80 6.66 -24.60
C ARG A 204 -13.82 5.83 -25.39
N ASN A 205 -13.88 5.98 -26.71
CA ASN A 205 -14.84 5.30 -27.58
C ASN A 205 -14.38 3.90 -28.02
N LEU A 206 -13.07 3.65 -28.16
CA LEU A 206 -12.53 2.32 -28.46
C LEU A 206 -12.56 1.41 -27.22
N ALA A 207 -12.32 1.95 -26.02
CA ALA A 207 -12.49 1.23 -24.77
C ALA A 207 -13.96 0.81 -24.56
N ALA A 208 -14.93 1.64 -24.94
CA ALA A 208 -16.36 1.37 -24.73
C ALA A 208 -16.91 0.23 -25.61
N GLN A 209 -16.36 -0.03 -26.81
CA GLN A 209 -16.85 -1.08 -27.72
C GLN A 209 -16.27 -2.47 -27.42
N ALA A 210 -15.02 -2.58 -26.97
CA ALA A 210 -14.43 -3.84 -26.50
C ALA A 210 -15.04 -4.32 -25.17
N VAL A 211 -15.65 -3.42 -24.44
CA VAL A 211 -16.14 -3.53 -23.07
C VAL A 211 -17.38 -4.41 -22.91
N GLN A 212 -18.18 -4.64 -23.96
CA GLN A 212 -19.49 -5.31 -23.80
C GLN A 212 -19.41 -6.83 -23.58
N SER A 213 -18.32 -7.52 -23.91
CA SER A 213 -18.24 -8.99 -23.86
C SER A 213 -17.41 -9.56 -22.70
N LEU A 214 -16.62 -8.76 -21.98
CA LEU A 214 -15.65 -9.22 -20.99
C LEU A 214 -15.76 -8.56 -19.60
N ASN A 215 -16.92 -8.07 -19.21
CA ASN A 215 -17.13 -7.45 -17.89
C ASN A 215 -17.80 -8.42 -16.94
N HIS A 216 -17.36 -8.40 -15.67
CA HIS A 216 -18.17 -8.97 -14.60
C HIS A 216 -19.34 -8.03 -14.28
N ARG A 217 -20.56 -8.58 -14.30
CA ARG A 217 -21.77 -7.86 -13.92
C ARG A 217 -22.26 -8.34 -12.56
N ILE A 218 -22.93 -7.45 -11.86
CA ILE A 218 -23.53 -7.74 -10.58
C ILE A 218 -24.94 -8.28 -10.81
N VAL A 219 -25.22 -9.44 -10.21
CA VAL A 219 -26.55 -10.08 -10.29
C VAL A 219 -27.41 -9.65 -9.11
N SER A 220 -26.85 -9.71 -7.89
CA SER A 220 -27.57 -9.30 -6.68
C SER A 220 -26.59 -8.83 -5.59
N ILE A 221 -27.12 -8.02 -4.68
CA ILE A 221 -26.44 -7.62 -3.43
C ILE A 221 -27.38 -7.95 -2.29
N GLU A 222 -26.94 -8.82 -1.40
CA GLU A 222 -27.77 -9.37 -0.34
C GLU A 222 -27.13 -9.11 1.03
N PRO A 223 -27.89 -8.68 2.04
CA PRO A 223 -27.38 -8.63 3.40
C PRO A 223 -27.09 -10.05 3.91
N VAL A 224 -26.03 -10.20 4.67
CA VAL A 224 -25.67 -11.46 5.33
C VAL A 224 -26.06 -11.35 6.81
N ASN A 225 -26.96 -12.21 7.27
CA ASN A 225 -27.44 -12.20 8.67
C ASN A 225 -26.40 -12.71 9.71
N ALA A 226 -25.17 -12.96 9.29
CA ALA A 226 -24.07 -13.36 10.14
C ALA A 226 -23.01 -12.29 10.20
N LYS A 227 -22.49 -12.01 11.39
CA LYS A 227 -21.30 -11.18 11.57
C LYS A 227 -20.05 -11.99 11.29
N MET A 228 -19.07 -11.38 10.65
CA MET A 228 -17.85 -12.04 10.22
C MET A 228 -16.61 -11.18 10.50
N ASP A 229 -15.47 -11.85 10.71
CA ASP A 229 -14.19 -11.18 10.70
C ASP A 229 -13.87 -10.68 9.28
N VAL A 230 -13.47 -9.42 9.18
CA VAL A 230 -13.09 -8.77 7.92
C VAL A 230 -11.59 -8.55 7.89
N TYR A 231 -11.02 -8.79 6.73
CA TYR A 231 -9.59 -8.76 6.49
C TYR A 231 -9.24 -7.65 5.50
N ASP A 232 -8.05 -7.11 5.63
CA ASP A 232 -7.46 -6.20 4.66
C ASP A 232 -5.98 -6.56 4.45
N ILE A 233 -5.45 -6.13 3.31
CA ILE A 233 -4.04 -6.26 2.95
C ILE A 233 -3.52 -4.89 2.52
N GLU A 234 -2.23 -4.68 2.65
CA GLU A 234 -1.59 -3.50 2.10
C GLU A 234 -0.93 -3.85 0.77
N VAL A 235 -1.23 -3.06 -0.26
CA VAL A 235 -0.62 -3.16 -1.59
C VAL A 235 0.03 -1.81 -1.88
N PRO A 236 1.34 -1.68 -1.64
CA PRO A 236 2.07 -0.44 -1.89
C PRO A 236 1.94 0.01 -3.35
N ASN A 237 2.06 1.30 -3.59
CA ASN A 237 2.06 1.96 -4.90
C ASN A 237 0.72 1.99 -5.66
N THR A 238 0.00 0.89 -5.78
CA THR A 238 -1.23 0.81 -6.60
C THR A 238 -2.51 0.87 -5.77
N HIS A 239 -2.46 0.45 -4.50
CA HIS A 239 -3.58 0.45 -3.55
C HIS A 239 -4.82 -0.29 -4.05
N ASN A 240 -4.65 -1.28 -4.90
CA ASN A 240 -5.70 -2.17 -5.35
C ASN A 240 -5.15 -3.58 -5.54
N PHE A 241 -6.02 -4.56 -5.50
CA PHE A 241 -5.65 -5.96 -5.69
C PHE A 241 -6.81 -6.77 -6.27
N ALA A 242 -6.44 -7.86 -6.94
CA ALA A 242 -7.42 -8.78 -7.51
C ALA A 242 -7.88 -9.80 -6.50
N LEU A 243 -9.20 -10.01 -6.42
CA LEU A 243 -9.82 -11.11 -5.70
C LEU A 243 -9.85 -12.37 -6.57
N ALA A 244 -9.88 -13.55 -5.93
CA ALA A 244 -10.07 -14.84 -6.60
C ALA A 244 -11.39 -14.94 -7.39
N SER A 245 -12.35 -14.06 -7.10
CA SER A 245 -13.58 -13.89 -7.85
C SER A 245 -13.40 -13.29 -9.24
N GLY A 246 -12.22 -12.73 -9.55
CA GLY A 246 -11.90 -12.13 -10.84
C GLY A 246 -12.22 -10.65 -10.96
N VAL A 247 -12.29 -9.93 -9.85
CA VAL A 247 -12.49 -8.47 -9.82
C VAL A 247 -11.43 -7.78 -8.97
N PHE A 248 -11.19 -6.49 -9.24
CA PHE A 248 -10.29 -5.66 -8.46
C PHE A 248 -11.04 -4.85 -7.41
N VAL A 249 -10.42 -4.73 -6.24
CA VAL A 249 -10.92 -3.96 -5.10
C VAL A 249 -9.82 -3.05 -4.57
N HIS A 250 -10.20 -2.05 -3.79
CA HIS A 250 -9.29 -1.03 -3.29
C HIS A 250 -8.80 -1.35 -1.87
N ASN A 251 -7.59 -0.88 -1.56
CA ASN A 251 -6.99 -0.86 -0.23
C ASN A 251 -7.23 0.51 0.45
N SER A 252 -7.41 0.53 1.80
CA SER A 252 -8.18 1.54 2.53
C SER A 252 -7.51 2.90 2.82
N ALA A 253 -6.19 3.01 3.05
CA ALA A 253 -5.60 4.21 3.66
C ALA A 253 -5.68 5.51 2.82
N LYS A 254 -5.57 5.44 1.48
CA LYS A 254 -5.69 6.63 0.61
C LYS A 254 -7.12 7.14 0.42
N GLN A 255 -8.12 6.40 0.84
CA GLN A 255 -9.53 6.78 0.65
C GLN A 255 -9.99 7.85 1.64
N GLY A 256 -9.44 7.86 2.85
CA GLY A 256 -9.80 8.82 3.88
C GLY A 256 -9.42 10.27 3.58
N ARG A 257 -8.68 10.57 2.50
CA ARG A 257 -8.27 11.95 2.20
C ARG A 257 -9.26 12.70 1.33
N ASN A 258 -9.31 14.01 1.49
CA ASN A 258 -9.90 14.90 0.49
C ASN A 258 -8.84 15.25 -0.58
N ARG A 259 -9.06 14.78 -1.82
CA ARG A 259 -8.10 14.93 -2.93
C ARG A 259 -7.87 16.38 -3.36
N HIS A 260 -8.78 17.29 -3.05
CA HIS A 260 -8.67 18.70 -3.47
C HIS A 260 -7.60 19.47 -2.69
N PHE A 261 -7.32 19.08 -1.44
CA PHE A 261 -6.39 19.82 -0.59
C PHE A 261 -5.50 18.95 0.30
N GLN A 262 -5.59 17.62 0.21
CA GLN A 262 -4.75 16.70 0.98
C GLN A 262 -3.96 15.78 0.07
N ALA A 263 -2.67 15.61 0.38
CA ALA A 263 -1.80 14.58 -0.18
C ALA A 263 -1.37 13.62 0.94
N ILE A 264 -1.13 12.36 0.60
CA ILE A 264 -0.58 11.36 1.52
C ILE A 264 0.73 10.86 0.93
N LEU A 265 1.79 10.93 1.73
CA LEU A 265 3.08 10.31 1.46
C LEU A 265 3.23 9.10 2.38
N PRO A 266 3.05 7.88 1.87
CA PRO A 266 3.23 6.68 2.67
C PRO A 266 4.72 6.45 2.97
N LEU A 267 5.04 6.07 4.20
CA LEU A 267 6.37 5.66 4.63
C LEU A 267 6.39 4.15 4.86
N ARG A 268 7.49 3.48 4.48
CA ARG A 268 7.63 2.03 4.56
C ARG A 268 8.22 1.56 5.90
N GLY A 269 7.68 2.08 7.01
CA GLY A 269 8.17 1.75 8.36
C GLY A 269 9.22 2.73 8.87
N LYS A 270 10.17 2.25 9.68
CA LYS A 270 11.20 3.08 10.32
C LYS A 270 12.14 3.69 9.27
N ILE A 271 12.18 5.01 9.21
CA ILE A 271 13.14 5.73 8.35
C ILE A 271 14.56 5.69 8.92
N LEU A 272 15.53 6.05 8.09
CA LEU A 272 16.91 6.17 8.51
C LEU A 272 17.05 7.19 9.66
N ASN A 273 17.77 6.82 10.73
CA ASN A 273 18.14 7.76 11.79
C ASN A 273 19.22 8.73 11.28
N VAL A 274 18.80 9.96 10.98
CA VAL A 274 19.66 10.98 10.39
C VAL A 274 20.68 11.55 11.38
N GLU A 275 20.49 11.37 12.68
CA GLU A 275 21.46 11.78 13.70
C GLU A 275 22.76 10.96 13.64
N ARG A 276 22.63 9.69 13.18
CA ARG A 276 23.78 8.76 13.06
C ARG A 276 24.31 8.61 11.64
N ALA A 277 23.51 8.97 10.67
CA ALA A 277 23.83 8.71 9.28
C ALA A 277 24.60 9.89 8.67
N ARG A 278 25.58 9.56 7.81
CA ARG A 278 26.27 10.56 7.01
C ARG A 278 25.34 11.08 5.91
N LEU A 279 25.55 12.32 5.48
CA LEU A 279 24.72 13.00 4.48
C LEU A 279 24.58 12.22 3.17
N ASP A 280 25.65 11.55 2.71
CA ASP A 280 25.63 10.72 1.50
C ASP A 280 24.65 9.53 1.61
N LYS A 281 24.51 8.92 2.80
CA LYS A 281 23.53 7.87 3.07
C LYS A 281 22.11 8.42 3.20
N ILE A 282 21.96 9.60 3.80
CA ILE A 282 20.67 10.27 3.96
C ILE A 282 20.07 10.56 2.60
N LEU A 283 20.84 11.13 1.68
CA LEU A 283 20.42 11.45 0.32
C LEU A 283 20.17 10.21 -0.57
N LYS A 284 20.78 9.07 -0.24
CA LYS A 284 20.50 7.78 -0.92
C LYS A 284 19.24 7.09 -0.42
N ASN A 285 18.75 7.45 0.78
CA ASN A 285 17.53 6.85 1.32
C ASN A 285 16.30 7.31 0.55
N ALA A 286 15.53 6.36 0.01
CA ALA A 286 14.38 6.64 -0.84
C ALA A 286 13.27 7.42 -0.10
N GLU A 287 12.99 7.07 1.15
CA GLU A 287 11.94 7.71 1.95
C GLU A 287 12.26 9.20 2.20
N ILE A 288 13.52 9.48 2.54
CA ILE A 288 13.98 10.86 2.76
C ILE A 288 13.98 11.65 1.46
N ARG A 289 14.43 11.07 0.34
CA ARG A 289 14.35 11.74 -0.96
C ARG A 289 12.92 12.07 -1.36
N ASN A 290 12.00 11.12 -1.15
CA ASN A 290 10.59 11.34 -1.45
C ASN A 290 10.00 12.49 -0.62
N MET A 291 10.39 12.61 0.65
CA MET A 291 9.98 13.73 1.50
C MET A 291 10.54 15.07 0.98
N ILE A 292 11.84 15.11 0.65
CA ILE A 292 12.48 16.32 0.10
C ILE A 292 11.77 16.79 -1.18
N VAL A 293 11.53 15.86 -2.10
CA VAL A 293 10.84 16.16 -3.36
C VAL A 293 9.39 16.57 -3.11
N ALA A 294 8.68 15.89 -2.20
CA ALA A 294 7.28 16.21 -1.89
C ALA A 294 7.13 17.61 -1.31
N PHE A 295 7.99 18.01 -0.39
CA PHE A 295 7.92 19.35 0.24
C PHE A 295 8.41 20.47 -0.69
N GLY A 296 9.38 20.17 -1.55
CA GLY A 296 9.89 21.10 -2.55
C GLY A 296 10.84 22.19 -2.02
N THR A 297 11.16 22.18 -0.72
CA THR A 297 11.95 23.23 -0.04
C THR A 297 13.45 23.08 -0.16
N GLY A 298 13.95 21.93 -0.63
CA GLY A 298 15.36 21.57 -0.42
C GLY A 298 15.65 21.16 1.03
N ILE A 299 16.93 21.02 1.39
CA ILE A 299 17.40 20.67 2.75
C ILE A 299 18.70 21.42 3.09
N GLY A 300 19.01 21.56 4.40
CA GLY A 300 20.25 22.17 4.87
C GLY A 300 20.43 23.59 4.34
N ASP A 301 21.59 23.86 3.73
CA ASP A 301 21.95 25.19 3.22
C ASP A 301 21.12 25.59 1.98
N ASP A 302 20.59 24.63 1.22
CA ASP A 302 19.72 24.86 0.05
C ASP A 302 18.24 25.02 0.42
N PHE A 303 17.92 25.05 1.71
CA PHE A 303 16.53 25.12 2.17
C PHE A 303 15.91 26.49 1.90
N ASP A 304 14.77 26.49 1.19
CA ASP A 304 14.00 27.69 0.86
C ASP A 304 12.52 27.50 1.24
N ILE A 305 12.08 28.14 2.31
CA ILE A 305 10.71 28.04 2.83
C ILE A 305 9.68 28.57 1.83
N SER A 306 10.05 29.52 0.97
CA SER A 306 9.14 30.10 -0.02
C SER A 306 8.68 29.09 -1.09
N LYS A 307 9.46 28.02 -1.27
CA LYS A 307 9.15 26.92 -2.18
C LYS A 307 8.30 25.80 -1.56
N ALA A 308 7.89 25.96 -0.28
CA ALA A 308 7.10 24.97 0.41
C ALA A 308 5.75 24.73 -0.31
N ARG A 309 5.54 23.49 -0.75
CA ARG A 309 4.29 23.09 -1.41
C ARG A 309 3.15 22.86 -0.42
N TYR A 310 3.46 22.63 0.86
CA TYR A 310 2.49 22.35 1.92
C TYR A 310 2.80 23.19 3.15
N HIS A 311 1.79 23.86 3.69
CA HIS A 311 1.88 24.64 4.91
C HIS A 311 1.33 23.90 6.15
N LYS A 312 0.93 22.64 5.97
CA LYS A 312 0.59 21.71 7.06
C LYS A 312 1.12 20.32 6.69
N VAL A 313 2.24 19.96 7.29
CA VAL A 313 2.85 18.64 7.21
C VAL A 313 2.45 17.87 8.45
N VAL A 314 1.60 16.84 8.29
CA VAL A 314 1.01 16.11 9.41
C VAL A 314 1.64 14.72 9.50
N ILE A 315 2.35 14.46 10.59
CA ILE A 315 2.87 13.13 10.91
C ILE A 315 1.73 12.28 11.42
N MET A 316 1.46 11.17 10.74
CA MET A 316 0.45 10.19 11.12
C MET A 316 1.12 8.84 11.36
N THR A 317 1.10 8.37 12.59
CA THR A 317 1.68 7.09 13.02
C THR A 317 0.70 6.35 13.92
N ASP A 318 0.86 5.03 13.99
CA ASP A 318 0.11 4.21 14.92
C ASP A 318 0.37 4.61 16.38
N ALA A 319 -0.54 4.25 17.27
CA ALA A 319 -0.46 4.58 18.70
C ALA A 319 0.43 3.61 19.50
N ASP A 320 1.23 2.77 18.82
CA ASP A 320 2.13 1.79 19.41
C ASP A 320 3.57 2.32 19.57
N VAL A 321 4.45 1.48 20.12
CA VAL A 321 5.87 1.81 20.36
C VAL A 321 6.63 2.02 19.05
N ASP A 322 6.28 1.31 17.98
CA ASP A 322 6.91 1.46 16.67
C ASP A 322 6.51 2.77 16.01
N GLY A 323 5.22 3.14 16.10
CA GLY A 323 4.73 4.44 15.63
C GLY A 323 5.36 5.60 16.39
N ALA A 324 5.55 5.48 17.71
CA ALA A 324 6.27 6.47 18.51
C ALA A 324 7.72 6.62 18.06
N HIS A 325 8.40 5.52 17.74
CA HIS A 325 9.77 5.54 17.22
C HIS A 325 9.84 6.19 15.82
N ILE A 326 8.92 5.85 14.91
CA ILE A 326 8.86 6.47 13.58
C ILE A 326 8.65 7.99 13.71
N ARG A 327 7.74 8.42 14.57
CA ARG A 327 7.50 9.83 14.86
C ARG A 327 8.76 10.54 15.35
N THR A 328 9.52 9.93 16.26
CA THR A 328 10.79 10.48 16.76
C THR A 328 11.84 10.61 15.65
N LEU A 329 11.97 9.60 14.79
CA LEU A 329 12.88 9.65 13.63
C LEU A 329 12.51 10.78 12.66
N LEU A 330 11.21 10.97 12.38
CA LEU A 330 10.72 12.06 11.54
C LEU A 330 10.99 13.41 12.15
N LEU A 331 10.72 13.59 13.45
CA LEU A 331 11.02 14.84 14.16
C LEU A 331 12.51 15.15 14.14
N THR A 332 13.38 14.14 14.30
CA THR A 332 14.84 14.28 14.16
C THR A 332 15.21 14.79 12.78
N PHE A 333 14.60 14.22 11.72
CA PHE A 333 14.84 14.67 10.35
C PHE A 333 14.40 16.13 10.13
N PHE A 334 13.18 16.50 10.55
CA PHE A 334 12.69 17.87 10.44
C PHE A 334 13.59 18.84 11.22
N TYR A 335 13.97 18.49 12.43
CA TYR A 335 14.80 19.33 13.27
C TYR A 335 16.20 19.56 12.65
N ARG A 336 16.85 18.52 12.14
CA ARG A 336 18.20 18.60 11.60
C ARG A 336 18.30 19.21 10.21
N TYR A 337 17.32 18.95 9.34
CA TYR A 337 17.42 19.29 7.92
C TYR A 337 16.34 20.21 7.37
N MET A 338 15.24 20.40 8.09
CA MET A 338 14.11 21.22 7.66
C MET A 338 13.55 22.05 8.83
N ARG A 339 14.42 22.51 9.72
CA ARG A 339 14.05 23.27 10.91
C ARG A 339 13.14 24.47 10.61
N PRO A 340 13.33 25.27 9.55
CA PRO A 340 12.44 26.38 9.25
C PRO A 340 10.97 25.98 9.04
N LEU A 341 10.65 24.72 8.69
CA LEU A 341 9.27 24.24 8.67
C LEU A 341 8.66 24.16 10.09
N ILE A 342 9.44 23.82 11.09
CA ILE A 342 9.02 23.80 12.50
C ILE A 342 8.82 25.25 12.99
N ASP A 343 9.80 26.11 12.72
CA ASP A 343 9.80 27.51 13.15
C ASP A 343 8.60 28.29 12.51
N ALA A 344 8.28 27.98 11.25
CA ALA A 344 7.08 28.50 10.57
C ALA A 344 5.77 27.87 11.07
N GLY A 345 5.85 26.86 11.90
CA GLY A 345 4.68 26.15 12.44
C GLY A 345 3.93 25.29 11.42
N TYR A 346 4.64 24.71 10.47
CA TYR A 346 4.04 23.87 9.43
C TYR A 346 4.02 22.38 9.78
N VAL A 347 4.71 21.96 10.85
CA VAL A 347 4.78 20.56 11.27
C VAL A 347 3.78 20.26 12.38
N PHE A 348 3.00 19.20 12.19
CA PHE A 348 1.96 18.75 13.10
C PHE A 348 2.04 17.24 13.32
N ILE A 349 1.50 16.77 14.44
CA ILE A 349 1.30 15.35 14.76
C ILE A 349 -0.19 15.12 14.87
N ALA A 350 -0.72 14.17 14.08
CA ALA A 350 -2.11 13.76 14.20
C ALA A 350 -2.36 13.03 15.52
N GLN A 351 -3.51 13.27 16.11
CA GLN A 351 -3.98 12.60 17.32
C GLN A 351 -5.22 11.77 16.98
N PRO A 352 -5.07 10.53 16.49
CA PRO A 352 -6.21 9.65 16.26
C PRO A 352 -6.83 9.23 17.60
N PRO A 353 -8.12 8.85 17.63
CA PRO A 353 -8.74 8.33 18.85
C PRO A 353 -8.13 6.97 19.23
N LEU A 354 -8.07 6.73 20.54
CA LEU A 354 -7.63 5.45 21.11
C LEU A 354 -8.77 4.44 21.19
N TYR A 355 -10.02 4.92 21.31
CA TYR A 355 -11.19 4.08 21.51
C TYR A 355 -12.38 4.55 20.68
N GLN A 356 -13.16 3.58 20.19
CA GLN A 356 -14.52 3.77 19.72
C GLN A 356 -15.48 3.19 20.76
N VAL A 357 -16.49 3.95 21.13
CA VAL A 357 -17.55 3.54 22.07
C VAL A 357 -18.88 3.58 21.31
N LYS A 358 -19.47 2.42 21.08
CA LYS A 358 -20.71 2.25 20.30
C LYS A 358 -21.86 1.79 21.16
N LYS A 359 -23.02 2.46 21.02
CA LYS A 359 -24.29 2.04 21.57
C LYS A 359 -25.40 2.12 20.52
N GLY A 360 -25.82 0.98 20.01
CA GLY A 360 -26.77 0.94 18.89
C GLY A 360 -26.21 1.64 17.65
N LYS A 361 -26.85 2.73 17.20
CA LYS A 361 -26.41 3.54 16.07
C LYS A 361 -25.46 4.69 16.46
N GLN A 362 -25.38 5.00 17.76
CA GLN A 362 -24.53 6.08 18.26
C GLN A 362 -23.08 5.60 18.39
N ILE A 363 -22.16 6.34 17.76
CA ILE A 363 -20.72 6.12 17.81
C ILE A 363 -20.08 7.36 18.42
N ASN A 364 -19.22 7.15 19.43
CA ASN A 364 -18.41 8.18 20.04
C ASN A 364 -16.95 7.72 20.04
N TYR A 365 -16.03 8.67 20.05
CA TYR A 365 -14.60 8.42 20.10
C TYR A 365 -13.99 8.99 21.38
N ALA A 366 -13.03 8.26 21.96
CA ALA A 366 -12.27 8.73 23.12
C ALA A 366 -10.77 8.77 22.76
N TYR A 367 -10.13 9.85 23.18
CA TYR A 367 -8.72 10.14 22.92
C TYR A 367 -7.84 9.93 24.15
N SER A 368 -8.46 9.59 25.30
CA SER A 368 -7.77 9.21 26.53
C SER A 368 -8.63 8.24 27.35
N ASP A 369 -8.01 7.59 28.34
CA ASP A 369 -8.70 6.69 29.26
C ASP A 369 -9.73 7.42 30.12
N GLU A 370 -9.47 8.69 30.49
CA GLU A 370 -10.42 9.52 31.22
C GLU A 370 -11.68 9.80 30.41
N GLN A 371 -11.53 10.13 29.12
CA GLN A 371 -12.67 10.33 28.22
C GLN A 371 -13.44 9.03 28.00
N LEU A 372 -12.74 7.89 27.87
CA LEU A 372 -13.37 6.58 27.78
C LEU A 372 -14.25 6.32 29.01
N ASN A 373 -13.71 6.50 30.21
CA ASN A 373 -14.43 6.29 31.47
C ASN A 373 -15.68 7.18 31.59
N GLN A 374 -15.57 8.45 31.18
CA GLN A 374 -16.71 9.38 31.16
C GLN A 374 -17.82 8.90 30.19
N LEU A 375 -17.45 8.48 28.98
CA LEU A 375 -18.39 7.98 27.99
C LEU A 375 -19.07 6.67 28.45
N VAL A 376 -18.31 5.74 29.00
CA VAL A 376 -18.82 4.47 29.51
C VAL A 376 -19.79 4.68 30.69
N SER A 377 -19.45 5.61 31.59
CA SER A 377 -20.31 5.92 32.75
C SER A 377 -21.67 6.52 32.33
N SER A 378 -21.71 7.19 31.19
CA SER A 378 -22.94 7.80 30.65
C SER A 378 -23.81 6.85 29.81
N MET A 379 -23.31 5.61 29.53
CA MET A 379 -23.95 4.67 28.62
C MET A 379 -24.24 3.32 29.25
N THR A 380 -25.40 2.75 28.97
CA THR A 380 -25.75 1.41 29.42
C THR A 380 -25.23 0.36 28.45
N LYS A 381 -24.30 -0.49 28.86
CA LYS A 381 -23.69 -1.59 28.08
C LYS A 381 -23.15 -1.14 26.69
N PRO A 382 -22.21 -0.20 26.62
CA PRO A 382 -21.59 0.17 25.36
C PRO A 382 -20.65 -0.94 24.88
N VAL A 383 -20.48 -1.04 23.55
CA VAL A 383 -19.43 -1.85 22.94
C VAL A 383 -18.21 -0.96 22.77
N ILE A 384 -17.07 -1.38 23.30
CA ILE A 384 -15.81 -0.63 23.25
C ILE A 384 -14.87 -1.35 22.29
N GLN A 385 -14.31 -0.62 21.35
CA GLN A 385 -13.21 -1.07 20.49
C GLN A 385 -11.99 -0.19 20.77
N ARG A 386 -10.86 -0.81 21.11
CA ARG A 386 -9.57 -0.13 21.23
C ARG A 386 -8.87 -0.18 19.87
N TYR A 387 -8.38 0.96 19.39
CA TYR A 387 -7.54 1.03 18.20
C TYR A 387 -6.06 0.92 18.58
N LYS A 388 -5.36 -0.03 17.99
CA LYS A 388 -3.89 -0.18 18.10
C LYS A 388 -3.16 0.56 17.00
N GLY A 389 -3.81 0.78 15.85
CA GLY A 389 -3.25 1.48 14.72
C GLY A 389 -4.29 2.08 13.79
N LEU A 390 -3.84 3.01 12.94
CA LEU A 390 -4.65 3.69 11.93
C LEU A 390 -5.25 2.73 10.91
N GLY A 391 -4.59 1.60 10.67
CA GLY A 391 -5.04 0.55 9.77
C GLY A 391 -6.28 -0.21 10.23
N GLU A 392 -6.67 -0.08 11.51
CA GLU A 392 -7.91 -0.67 12.04
C GLU A 392 -9.15 0.19 11.76
N MET A 393 -8.93 1.43 11.31
CA MET A 393 -10.00 2.35 10.94
C MET A 393 -10.38 2.17 9.47
N ASN A 394 -11.68 2.16 9.18
CA ASN A 394 -12.13 2.29 7.81
C ASN A 394 -11.89 3.73 7.30
N PRO A 395 -11.96 3.98 5.98
CA PRO A 395 -11.69 5.32 5.42
C PRO A 395 -12.55 6.44 5.99
N ASP A 396 -13.83 6.16 6.23
CA ASP A 396 -14.75 7.15 6.77
C ASP A 396 -14.42 7.49 8.23
N GLN A 397 -14.07 6.48 9.02
CA GLN A 397 -13.59 6.67 10.40
C GLN A 397 -12.28 7.46 10.44
N LEU A 398 -11.32 7.11 9.56
CA LEU A 398 -10.04 7.83 9.47
C LEU A 398 -10.26 9.29 9.04
N TRP A 399 -11.17 9.53 8.08
CA TRP A 399 -11.56 10.88 7.69
C TRP A 399 -12.16 11.61 8.88
N GLU A 400 -13.24 11.08 9.43
CA GLU A 400 -14.04 11.74 10.48
C GLU A 400 -13.23 12.08 11.74
N THR A 401 -12.27 11.23 12.11
CA THR A 401 -11.52 11.37 13.37
C THR A 401 -10.17 12.04 13.23
N THR A 402 -9.52 11.89 12.07
CA THR A 402 -8.09 12.21 11.96
C THR A 402 -7.74 13.11 10.77
N MET A 403 -8.53 13.08 9.69
CA MET A 403 -8.19 13.81 8.47
C MET A 403 -9.09 15.00 8.16
N ASP A 404 -10.34 15.01 8.63
CA ASP A 404 -11.27 16.10 8.44
C ASP A 404 -10.73 17.39 9.11
N PRO A 405 -10.50 18.47 8.37
CA PRO A 405 -10.00 19.73 8.93
C PRO A 405 -10.84 20.31 10.07
N GLU A 406 -12.15 20.02 10.09
CA GLU A 406 -13.08 20.56 11.08
C GLU A 406 -13.11 19.76 12.39
N ARG A 407 -12.74 18.46 12.33
CA ARG A 407 -12.89 17.52 13.45
C ARG A 407 -11.58 16.98 13.99
N ARG A 408 -10.53 16.92 13.14
CA ARG A 408 -9.24 16.34 13.51
C ARG A 408 -8.58 17.08 14.66
N ILE A 409 -7.95 16.31 15.54
CA ILE A 409 -7.09 16.84 16.60
C ILE A 409 -5.64 16.70 16.15
N MET A 410 -4.90 17.82 16.19
CA MET A 410 -3.49 17.86 15.83
C MET A 410 -2.70 18.57 16.89
N LEU A 411 -1.54 18.03 17.23
CA LEU A 411 -0.53 18.69 18.06
C LEU A 411 0.42 19.46 17.14
N LYS A 412 0.51 20.77 17.29
CA LYS A 412 1.51 21.57 16.58
C LYS A 412 2.88 21.33 17.19
N VAL A 413 3.88 21.07 16.36
CA VAL A 413 5.26 20.95 16.80
C VAL A 413 5.82 22.34 16.95
N THR A 414 6.28 22.67 18.17
CA THR A 414 6.91 23.96 18.51
C THR A 414 8.31 23.70 19.07
N LEU A 415 9.19 24.67 18.90
CA LEU A 415 10.53 24.64 19.43
C LEU A 415 10.65 25.80 20.43
N GLU A 416 10.51 25.48 21.72
CA GLU A 416 10.58 26.48 22.80
C GLU A 416 12.04 26.80 23.15
N ASP A 417 12.90 25.78 23.24
CA ASP A 417 14.33 25.88 23.51
C ASP A 417 15.14 25.05 22.50
N ALA A 418 15.86 25.75 21.63
CA ALA A 418 16.65 25.11 20.58
C ALA A 418 17.89 24.39 21.14
N VAL A 419 18.47 24.88 22.21
CA VAL A 419 19.67 24.29 22.83
C VAL A 419 19.32 23.00 23.55
N GLU A 420 18.20 23.01 24.29
CA GLU A 420 17.72 21.82 24.98
C GLU A 420 17.22 20.76 23.96
N ALA A 421 16.54 21.17 22.90
CA ALA A 421 16.13 20.25 21.83
C ALA A 421 17.35 19.59 21.15
N ASP A 422 18.39 20.35 20.82
CA ASP A 422 19.63 19.82 20.27
C ASP A 422 20.28 18.79 21.21
N ARG A 423 20.36 19.11 22.50
CA ARG A 423 20.87 18.22 23.53
C ARG A 423 20.07 16.93 23.60
N ILE A 424 18.72 17.01 23.63
CA ILE A 424 17.84 15.84 23.72
C ILE A 424 17.97 14.96 22.49
N PHE A 425 17.95 15.54 21.27
CA PHE A 425 18.12 14.76 20.04
C PHE A 425 19.49 14.07 20.01
N THR A 426 20.55 14.76 20.37
CA THR A 426 21.89 14.19 20.44
C THR A 426 22.00 13.04 21.46
N ILE A 427 21.39 13.17 22.63
CA ILE A 427 21.37 12.13 23.67
C ILE A 427 20.55 10.91 23.21
N LEU A 428 19.30 11.12 22.78
CA LEU A 428 18.36 10.04 22.52
C LEU A 428 18.62 9.35 21.19
N MET A 429 19.00 10.10 20.15
CA MET A 429 19.13 9.61 18.78
C MET A 429 20.57 9.43 18.32
N GLY A 430 21.56 10.00 19.05
CA GLY A 430 22.98 9.90 18.74
C GLY A 430 23.59 8.53 18.98
N ASP A 431 24.90 8.37 18.70
CA ASP A 431 25.60 7.08 18.75
C ASP A 431 25.96 6.63 20.18
N ARG A 432 26.11 7.57 21.11
CA ARG A 432 26.52 7.28 22.47
C ARG A 432 25.41 6.62 23.28
N VAL A 433 25.71 5.45 23.85
CA VAL A 433 24.73 4.66 24.61
C VAL A 433 24.59 5.20 26.04
N GLU A 434 25.72 5.51 26.71
CA GLU A 434 25.78 5.93 28.10
C GLU A 434 24.86 7.15 28.40
N PRO A 435 24.97 8.30 27.70
CA PRO A 435 24.12 9.47 27.99
C PRO A 435 22.61 9.14 27.80
N ARG A 436 22.28 8.25 26.86
CA ARG A 436 20.90 7.81 26.64
C ARG A 436 20.41 6.97 27.80
N ARG A 437 21.23 6.04 28.29
CA ARG A 437 20.92 5.20 29.44
C ARG A 437 20.66 6.05 30.68
N GLU A 438 21.58 6.95 31.00
CA GLU A 438 21.46 7.88 32.13
C GLU A 438 20.17 8.74 32.02
N PHE A 439 19.86 9.23 30.84
CA PHE A 439 18.64 9.99 30.59
C PHE A 439 17.38 9.16 30.86
N ILE A 440 17.34 7.90 30.35
CA ILE A 440 16.21 6.99 30.57
C ILE A 440 16.06 6.66 32.07
N GLU A 441 17.13 6.29 32.75
CA GLU A 441 17.13 5.99 34.17
C GLU A 441 16.61 7.16 35.02
N LYS A 442 17.08 8.37 34.71
CA LYS A 442 16.66 9.60 35.39
C LYS A 442 15.20 9.93 35.23
N HIS A 443 14.63 9.65 34.01
CA HIS A 443 13.27 10.03 33.65
C HIS A 443 12.27 8.87 33.71
N ALA A 444 12.69 7.65 34.01
CA ALA A 444 11.85 6.45 34.07
C ALA A 444 10.59 6.61 34.95
N LYS A 445 10.72 7.31 36.07
CA LYS A 445 9.62 7.58 37.02
C LYS A 445 8.50 8.47 36.45
N PHE A 446 8.74 9.18 35.34
CA PHE A 446 7.76 10.04 34.70
C PHE A 446 7.01 9.34 33.55
N VAL A 447 7.42 8.12 33.19
CA VAL A 447 6.74 7.33 32.15
C VAL A 447 5.38 6.90 32.65
N LYS A 448 4.32 7.31 31.94
CA LYS A 448 2.93 7.02 32.31
C LYS A 448 2.35 5.82 31.57
N ASN A 449 2.83 5.54 30.35
CA ASN A 449 2.30 4.48 29.50
C ASN A 449 3.46 3.55 29.12
N LEU A 450 3.62 2.47 29.85
CA LEU A 450 4.48 1.36 29.43
C LEU A 450 3.60 0.35 28.72
N ASP A 451 3.95 0.02 27.47
CA ASP A 451 3.36 -1.09 26.75
C ASP A 451 4.09 -2.37 27.20
N ILE A 452 3.51 -3.03 28.22
CA ILE A 452 4.04 -4.25 28.83
C ILE A 452 3.24 -5.44 28.31
#